data_3fa94ee1be82bbd8a27015ee7f2347ae
#
_entry.id   3fa94ee1be82bbd8a27015ee7f2347ae
#
_cell.length_a   1.000
_cell.length_b   1.000
_cell.length_c   1.000
_cell.angle_alpha   90.00
_cell.angle_beta   90.00
_cell.angle_gamma   90.00
#
_symmetry.space_group_name_H-M   'P 1'
#
loop_
_entity.id
_entity.type
_entity.pdbx_description
1 polymer ?
#
loop_
_entity_poly.entity_id
_entity_poly.type
_entity_poly.pdbx_seq_one_letter_code
_entity_poly.pdbx_strand_id
1 'polypeptide(L)'
;MTIKAAIFDLDGTLVSLPIDYRALYAEFRKTMGIQDIEPITKTVAALNEALRGKVFETWTMAESAILPKITIVKEGTELYEQYSEIPKALVTMQGKKTVERILSTLTLSFQVVITREDSLDRAAQITLALEKLRLKPENVIVIGDRETDKAAAEKVGCKFKMVKK
;
A
#
# COMPACT_ATOMS: atom_id res chain seq x y z
N MET A 1 1.53 25.29 8.26
CA MET A 1 2.34 24.20 8.82
C MET A 1 3.18 23.57 7.72
N THR A 2 4.42 23.32 8.04
CA THR A 2 5.39 22.79 7.07
C THR A 2 5.25 21.28 6.94
N ILE A 3 5.19 20.77 5.72
CA ILE A 3 5.24 19.33 5.46
C ILE A 3 6.69 18.88 5.62
N LYS A 4 6.91 17.91 6.49
CA LYS A 4 8.24 17.37 6.82
C LYS A 4 8.49 15.98 6.24
N ALA A 5 7.46 15.28 5.81
CA ALA A 5 7.55 13.99 5.14
C ALA A 5 6.32 13.72 4.29
N ALA A 6 6.46 12.84 3.32
CA ALA A 6 5.35 12.36 2.48
C ALA A 6 5.21 10.85 2.59
N ILE A 7 3.99 10.37 2.73
CA ILE A 7 3.66 8.94 2.74
C ILE A 7 2.89 8.63 1.46
N PHE A 8 3.39 7.70 0.66
CA PHE A 8 2.79 7.30 -0.61
C PHE A 8 2.14 5.92 -0.51
N ASP A 9 0.98 5.74 -1.13
CA ASP A 9 0.47 4.44 -1.53
C ASP A 9 1.18 4.00 -2.81
N LEU A 10 1.10 2.72 -3.16
CA LEU A 10 1.79 2.17 -4.33
C LEU A 10 0.85 1.97 -5.51
N ASP A 11 -0.06 0.99 -5.41
CA ASP A 11 -0.97 0.63 -6.50
C ASP A 11 -2.04 1.72 -6.72
N GLY A 12 -2.09 2.23 -7.93
CA GLY A 12 -2.99 3.33 -8.28
C GLY A 12 -2.42 4.71 -8.00
N THR A 13 -1.29 4.80 -7.31
CA THR A 13 -0.65 6.06 -6.92
C THR A 13 0.68 6.28 -7.62
N LEU A 14 1.61 5.35 -7.51
CA LEU A 14 2.92 5.39 -8.18
C LEU A 14 2.95 4.49 -9.42
N VAL A 15 2.30 3.35 -9.32
CA VAL A 15 2.21 2.36 -10.40
C VAL A 15 0.78 1.85 -10.48
N SER A 16 0.43 1.25 -11.62
CA SER A 16 -0.81 0.52 -11.77
C SER A 16 -0.48 -0.97 -11.91
N LEU A 17 -1.03 -1.78 -11.01
CA LEU A 17 -0.87 -3.23 -11.00
C LEU A 17 -2.12 -3.86 -11.60
N PRO A 18 -2.04 -4.48 -12.80
CA PRO A 18 -3.22 -5.06 -13.45
C PRO A 18 -3.56 -6.44 -12.90
N ILE A 19 -3.82 -6.53 -11.60
CA ILE A 19 -4.23 -7.76 -10.94
C ILE A 19 -5.69 -8.06 -11.27
N ASP A 20 -5.97 -9.30 -11.67
CA ASP A 20 -7.34 -9.79 -11.80
C ASP A 20 -7.88 -10.16 -10.42
N TYR A 21 -8.47 -9.19 -9.74
CA TYR A 21 -8.99 -9.38 -8.38
C TYR A 21 -10.14 -10.38 -8.33
N ARG A 22 -10.91 -10.52 -9.39
CA ARG A 22 -12.00 -11.53 -9.45
C ARG A 22 -11.42 -12.93 -9.35
N ALA A 23 -10.39 -13.22 -10.14
CA ALA A 23 -9.69 -14.50 -10.12
C ALA A 23 -8.98 -14.73 -8.79
N LEU A 24 -8.32 -13.70 -8.27
CA LEU A 24 -7.60 -13.77 -7.00
C LEU A 24 -8.54 -14.06 -5.84
N TYR A 25 -9.68 -13.39 -5.78
CA TYR A 25 -10.66 -13.60 -4.71
C TYR A 25 -11.29 -14.98 -4.79
N ALA A 26 -11.45 -15.53 -5.99
CA ALA A 26 -11.90 -16.93 -6.15
C ALA A 26 -10.91 -17.89 -5.50
N GLU A 27 -9.60 -17.65 -5.67
CA GLU A 27 -8.57 -18.45 -5.02
C GLU A 27 -8.57 -18.25 -3.49
N PHE A 28 -8.80 -17.04 -3.02
CA PHE A 28 -8.92 -16.76 -1.59
C PHE A 28 -10.09 -17.53 -0.97
N ARG A 29 -11.25 -17.56 -1.65
CA ARG A 29 -12.42 -18.31 -1.16
C ARG A 29 -12.10 -19.79 -1.01
N LYS A 30 -11.40 -20.36 -1.98
CA LYS A 30 -10.95 -21.76 -1.90
C LYS A 30 -10.02 -22.00 -0.72
N THR A 31 -9.02 -21.14 -0.55
CA THR A 31 -8.03 -21.25 0.52
C THR A 31 -8.68 -21.10 1.89
N MET A 32 -9.55 -20.13 2.05
CA MET A 32 -10.20 -19.83 3.33
C MET A 32 -11.41 -20.72 3.64
N GLY A 33 -12.00 -21.33 2.61
CA GLY A 33 -13.21 -22.15 2.77
C GLY A 33 -14.47 -21.34 3.11
N ILE A 34 -14.48 -20.04 2.77
CA ILE A 34 -15.63 -19.15 3.00
C ILE A 34 -15.95 -18.37 1.73
N GLN A 35 -17.22 -17.99 1.56
CA GLN A 35 -17.69 -17.29 0.36
C GLN A 35 -17.68 -15.78 0.50
N ASP A 36 -18.08 -15.27 1.67
CA ASP A 36 -18.12 -13.83 1.91
C ASP A 36 -16.80 -13.37 2.52
N ILE A 37 -15.93 -12.83 1.67
CA ILE A 37 -14.57 -12.43 2.06
C ILE A 37 -14.36 -10.91 2.03
N GLU A 38 -15.39 -10.14 1.70
CA GLU A 38 -15.27 -8.68 1.66
C GLU A 38 -15.75 -8.05 2.97
N PRO A 39 -15.08 -7.02 3.46
CA PRO A 39 -13.84 -6.43 2.93
C PRO A 39 -12.65 -7.35 3.19
N ILE A 40 -11.86 -7.56 2.13
CA ILE A 40 -10.80 -8.58 2.14
C ILE A 40 -9.75 -8.37 3.22
N THR A 41 -9.35 -7.13 3.45
CA THR A 41 -8.31 -6.84 4.44
C THR A 41 -8.74 -7.21 5.85
N LYS A 42 -9.98 -6.91 6.23
CA LYS A 42 -10.52 -7.29 7.55
C LYS A 42 -10.68 -8.79 7.68
N THR A 43 -11.16 -9.44 6.62
CA THR A 43 -11.37 -10.89 6.61
C THR A 43 -10.05 -11.63 6.77
N VAL A 44 -9.03 -11.23 6.03
CA VAL A 44 -7.70 -11.86 6.11
C VAL A 44 -7.03 -11.57 7.46
N ALA A 45 -7.18 -10.35 7.98
CA ALA A 45 -6.63 -10.00 9.29
C ALA A 45 -7.20 -10.85 10.43
N ALA A 46 -8.45 -11.31 10.30
CA ALA A 46 -9.11 -12.14 11.31
C ALA A 46 -8.71 -13.63 11.25
N LEU A 47 -8.00 -14.06 10.22
CA LEU A 47 -7.55 -15.46 10.07
C LEU A 47 -6.44 -15.79 11.07
N ASN A 48 -6.30 -17.08 11.40
CA ASN A 48 -5.12 -17.53 12.13
C ASN A 48 -3.86 -17.33 11.27
N GLU A 49 -2.71 -17.34 11.92
CA GLU A 49 -1.43 -17.06 11.26
C GLU A 49 -1.13 -18.00 10.09
N ALA A 50 -1.36 -19.31 10.28
CA ALA A 50 -1.07 -20.29 9.24
C ALA A 50 -1.91 -20.09 7.98
N LEU A 51 -3.21 -19.82 8.15
CA LEU A 51 -4.13 -19.61 7.04
C LEU A 51 -3.86 -18.27 6.36
N ARG A 52 -3.59 -17.22 7.13
CA ARG A 52 -3.21 -15.92 6.61
C ARG A 52 -1.94 -16.02 5.77
N GLY A 53 -0.96 -16.81 6.21
CA GLY A 53 0.26 -17.07 5.46
C GLY A 53 -0.02 -17.68 4.09
N LYS A 54 -0.95 -18.62 4.01
CA LYS A 54 -1.37 -19.24 2.73
C LYS A 54 -2.03 -18.22 1.79
N VAL A 55 -2.89 -17.37 2.33
CA VAL A 55 -3.54 -16.30 1.56
C VAL A 55 -2.48 -15.32 1.05
N PHE A 56 -1.52 -14.96 1.87
CA PHE A 56 -0.42 -14.06 1.46
C PHE A 56 0.43 -14.68 0.35
N GLU A 57 0.73 -15.98 0.41
CA GLU A 57 1.46 -16.68 -0.67
C GLU A 57 0.69 -16.61 -1.98
N THR A 58 -0.61 -16.91 -1.97
CA THR A 58 -1.47 -16.82 -3.15
C THR A 58 -1.48 -15.41 -3.72
N TRP A 59 -1.58 -14.43 -2.85
CA TRP A 59 -1.57 -13.02 -3.24
C TRP A 59 -0.23 -12.62 -3.88
N THR A 60 0.87 -13.01 -3.26
CA THR A 60 2.22 -12.76 -3.79
C THR A 60 2.42 -13.41 -5.16
N MET A 61 1.90 -14.62 -5.38
CA MET A 61 1.97 -15.28 -6.69
C MET A 61 1.22 -14.49 -7.76
N ALA A 62 0.03 -13.99 -7.45
CA ALA A 62 -0.76 -13.16 -8.36
C ALA A 62 -0.01 -11.85 -8.70
N GLU A 63 0.59 -11.23 -7.72
CA GLU A 63 1.40 -10.01 -7.90
C GLU A 63 2.62 -10.29 -8.77
N SER A 64 3.34 -11.37 -8.52
CA SER A 64 4.52 -11.74 -9.30
C SER A 64 4.19 -11.97 -10.77
N ALA A 65 3.03 -12.56 -11.05
CA ALA A 65 2.60 -12.86 -12.41
C ALA A 65 2.37 -11.60 -13.25
N ILE A 66 1.97 -10.48 -12.63
CA ILE A 66 1.65 -9.25 -13.36
C ILE A 66 2.80 -8.22 -13.36
N LEU A 67 3.90 -8.47 -12.68
CA LEU A 67 5.02 -7.53 -12.61
C LEU A 67 5.51 -7.05 -13.98
N PRO A 68 5.62 -7.92 -15.02
CA PRO A 68 6.02 -7.44 -16.35
C PRO A 68 5.03 -6.47 -17.01
N LYS A 69 3.82 -6.38 -16.49
CA LYS A 69 2.74 -5.57 -17.07
C LYS A 69 2.44 -4.30 -16.27
N ILE A 70 3.21 -3.99 -15.24
CA ILE A 70 2.98 -2.76 -14.45
C ILE A 70 3.23 -1.53 -15.31
N THR A 71 2.47 -0.47 -15.03
CA THR A 71 2.64 0.83 -15.68
C THR A 71 2.84 1.91 -14.63
N ILE A 72 3.44 3.02 -15.03
CA ILE A 72 3.71 4.14 -14.13
C ILE A 72 2.49 5.08 -14.10
N VAL A 73 2.14 5.56 -12.90
CA VAL A 73 1.15 6.62 -12.73
C VAL A 73 1.90 7.95 -12.72
N LYS A 74 1.74 8.71 -13.77
CA LYS A 74 2.53 9.93 -14.02
C LYS A 74 2.42 10.94 -12.87
N GLU A 75 1.21 11.29 -12.44
CA GLU A 75 1.00 12.26 -11.38
C GLU A 75 1.67 11.83 -10.07
N GLY A 76 1.61 10.55 -9.73
CA GLY A 76 2.26 10.02 -8.54
C GLY A 76 3.78 10.17 -8.58
N THR A 77 4.38 9.88 -9.73
CA THR A 77 5.84 10.02 -9.88
C THR A 77 6.26 11.49 -9.89
N GLU A 78 5.44 12.38 -10.43
CA GLU A 78 5.70 13.83 -10.36
C GLU A 78 5.68 14.30 -8.89
N LEU A 79 4.72 13.83 -8.10
CA LEU A 79 4.66 14.15 -6.67
C LEU A 79 5.86 13.55 -5.90
N TYR A 80 6.30 12.36 -6.26
CA TYR A 80 7.50 11.75 -5.68
C TYR A 80 8.71 12.68 -5.90
N GLU A 81 8.88 13.19 -7.10
CA GLU A 81 9.96 14.12 -7.41
C GLU A 81 9.79 15.47 -6.70
N GLN A 82 8.56 15.96 -6.60
CA GLN A 82 8.25 17.21 -5.90
C GLN A 82 8.71 17.17 -4.44
N TYR A 83 8.61 16.01 -3.81
CA TYR A 83 9.01 15.82 -2.41
C TYR A 83 10.40 15.20 -2.26
N SER A 84 11.28 15.37 -3.26
CA SER A 84 12.63 14.77 -3.24
C SER A 84 13.48 15.21 -2.05
N GLU A 85 13.25 16.40 -1.50
CA GLU A 85 14.08 16.99 -0.43
C GLU A 85 13.65 16.58 0.97
N ILE A 86 12.55 15.84 1.12
CA ILE A 86 12.06 15.38 2.43
C ILE A 86 11.98 13.87 2.49
N PRO A 87 12.00 13.28 3.70
CA PRO A 87 11.81 11.84 3.87
C PRO A 87 10.49 11.36 3.26
N LYS A 88 10.52 10.18 2.67
CA LYS A 88 9.33 9.54 2.09
C LYS A 88 9.15 8.15 2.66
N ALA A 89 7.90 7.80 2.94
CA ALA A 89 7.50 6.47 3.33
C ALA A 89 6.52 5.91 2.30
N LEU A 90 6.51 4.59 2.19
CA LEU A 90 5.56 3.85 1.37
C LEU A 90 4.67 3.02 2.29
N VAL A 91 3.36 3.07 2.09
CA VAL A 91 2.41 2.18 2.74
C VAL A 91 1.59 1.48 1.66
N THR A 92 1.45 0.17 1.75
CA THR A 92 0.80 -0.60 0.68
C THR A 92 0.22 -1.90 1.20
N MET A 93 -0.82 -2.39 0.53
CA MET A 93 -1.38 -3.73 0.77
C MET A 93 -0.69 -4.80 -0.07
N GLN A 94 0.25 -4.45 -0.92
CA GLN A 94 1.08 -5.41 -1.64
C GLN A 94 2.09 -6.06 -0.69
N GLY A 95 2.57 -7.24 -1.08
CA GLY A 95 3.54 -8.00 -0.31
C GLY A 95 4.94 -7.42 -0.39
N LYS A 96 5.73 -7.65 0.66
CA LYS A 96 7.09 -7.14 0.76
C LYS A 96 7.96 -7.50 -0.43
N LYS A 97 7.92 -8.76 -0.88
CA LYS A 97 8.71 -9.23 -2.02
C LYS A 97 8.34 -8.50 -3.31
N THR A 98 7.04 -8.29 -3.53
CA THR A 98 6.53 -7.56 -4.69
C THR A 98 7.02 -6.12 -4.67
N VAL A 99 6.91 -5.47 -3.52
CA VAL A 99 7.33 -4.08 -3.33
C VAL A 99 8.82 -3.93 -3.60
N GLU A 100 9.66 -4.80 -3.05
CA GLU A 100 11.11 -4.76 -3.27
C GLU A 100 11.46 -4.83 -4.75
N ARG A 101 10.80 -5.71 -5.51
CA ARG A 101 11.03 -5.84 -6.94
C ARG A 101 10.58 -4.61 -7.72
N ILE A 102 9.43 -4.05 -7.38
CA ILE A 102 8.92 -2.84 -8.05
C ILE A 102 9.87 -1.65 -7.80
N LEU A 103 10.23 -1.41 -6.55
CA LEU A 103 11.10 -0.29 -6.19
C LEU A 103 12.47 -0.40 -6.84
N SER A 104 13.04 -1.60 -6.88
CA SER A 104 14.32 -1.85 -7.54
C SER A 104 14.23 -1.56 -9.04
N THR A 105 13.19 -2.05 -9.70
CA THR A 105 12.97 -1.88 -11.14
C THR A 105 12.79 -0.40 -11.52
N LEU A 106 12.05 0.35 -10.71
CA LEU A 106 11.73 1.75 -10.98
C LEU A 106 12.72 2.74 -10.38
N THR A 107 13.71 2.27 -9.65
CA THR A 107 14.71 3.10 -8.98
C THR A 107 14.07 4.10 -8.01
N LEU A 108 13.02 3.67 -7.32
CA LEU A 108 12.37 4.45 -6.27
C LEU A 108 12.93 4.02 -4.91
N SER A 109 13.12 4.98 -4.01
CA SER A 109 13.59 4.69 -2.65
C SER A 109 12.73 5.39 -1.60
N PHE A 110 12.54 4.70 -0.48
CA PHE A 110 11.77 5.20 0.67
C PHE A 110 12.53 4.88 1.95
N GLN A 111 12.55 5.81 2.90
CA GLN A 111 13.16 5.60 4.20
C GLN A 111 12.40 4.57 5.03
N VAL A 112 11.09 4.49 4.83
CA VAL A 112 10.21 3.56 5.54
C VAL A 112 9.30 2.88 4.52
N VAL A 113 9.15 1.56 4.62
CA VAL A 113 8.23 0.77 3.79
C VAL A 113 7.37 -0.08 4.72
N ILE A 114 6.07 0.10 4.64
CA ILE A 114 5.07 -0.66 5.40
C ILE A 114 4.24 -1.45 4.40
N THR A 115 4.16 -2.76 4.60
CA THR A 115 3.46 -3.67 3.68
C THR A 115 2.32 -4.41 4.38
N ARG A 116 1.60 -5.28 3.65
CA ARG A 116 0.51 -6.07 4.25
C ARG A 116 0.99 -7.00 5.36
N GLU A 117 2.26 -7.42 5.32
CA GLU A 117 2.85 -8.23 6.39
C GLU A 117 2.93 -7.46 7.71
N ASP A 118 3.05 -6.14 7.65
CA ASP A 118 3.09 -5.29 8.85
C ASP A 118 1.69 -5.01 9.38
N SER A 119 0.73 -4.72 8.52
CA SER A 119 -0.66 -4.47 8.88
C SER A 119 -1.56 -4.49 7.64
N LEU A 120 -2.77 -4.98 7.81
CA LEU A 120 -3.84 -4.96 6.79
C LEU A 120 -4.82 -3.81 7.00
N ASP A 121 -4.53 -2.90 7.91
CA ASP A 121 -5.32 -1.70 8.15
C ASP A 121 -4.54 -0.46 7.71
N ARG A 122 -5.12 0.35 6.82
CA ARG A 122 -4.42 1.52 6.26
C ARG A 122 -4.07 2.56 7.32
N ALA A 123 -4.98 2.85 8.23
CA ALA A 123 -4.71 3.81 9.31
C ALA A 123 -3.57 3.33 10.20
N ALA A 124 -3.54 2.04 10.52
CA ALA A 124 -2.44 1.43 11.28
C ALA A 124 -1.12 1.50 10.52
N GLN A 125 -1.14 1.27 9.21
CA GLN A 125 0.07 1.41 8.37
C GLN A 125 0.62 2.83 8.42
N ILE A 126 -0.26 3.83 8.32
CA ILE A 126 0.16 5.24 8.40
C ILE A 126 0.76 5.54 9.77
N THR A 127 0.14 5.06 10.84
CA THR A 127 0.64 5.24 12.20
C THR A 127 2.03 4.61 12.38
N LEU A 128 2.24 3.39 11.85
CA LEU A 128 3.55 2.73 11.87
C LEU A 128 4.60 3.55 11.12
N ALA A 129 4.24 4.09 9.96
CA ALA A 129 5.15 4.94 9.18
C ALA A 129 5.53 6.20 9.97
N LEU A 130 4.56 6.86 10.61
CA LEU A 130 4.82 8.05 11.43
C LEU A 130 5.76 7.75 12.60
N GLU A 131 5.56 6.64 13.28
CA GLU A 131 6.43 6.20 14.37
C GLU A 131 7.87 6.02 13.89
N LYS A 132 8.05 5.35 12.75
CA LYS A 132 9.39 5.12 12.19
C LYS A 132 10.03 6.40 11.66
N LEU A 133 9.24 7.33 11.14
CA LEU A 133 9.73 8.64 10.71
C LEU A 133 9.95 9.59 11.89
N ARG A 134 9.39 9.29 13.06
CA ARG A 134 9.45 10.13 14.27
C ARG A 134 8.84 11.51 14.02
N LEU A 135 7.73 11.56 13.34
CA LEU A 135 7.00 12.78 13.00
C LEU A 135 5.57 12.74 13.50
N LYS A 136 5.03 13.94 13.73
CA LYS A 136 3.63 14.12 14.11
C LYS A 136 2.75 14.13 12.86
N PRO A 137 1.51 13.63 12.94
CA PRO A 137 0.61 13.58 11.78
C PRO A 137 0.45 14.91 11.06
N GLU A 138 0.33 16.01 11.78
CA GLU A 138 0.12 17.34 11.20
C GLU A 138 1.27 17.82 10.30
N ASN A 139 2.44 17.21 10.39
CA ASN A 139 3.62 17.54 9.57
C ASN A 139 3.81 16.61 8.36
N VAL A 140 2.83 15.74 8.11
CA VAL A 140 2.96 14.71 7.07
C VAL A 140 1.78 14.76 6.11
N ILE A 141 2.07 14.62 4.83
CA ILE A 141 1.06 14.48 3.78
C ILE A 141 1.02 13.03 3.30
N VAL A 142 -0.20 12.48 3.21
CA VAL A 142 -0.43 11.16 2.61
C VAL A 142 -0.89 11.37 1.17
N ILE A 143 -0.33 10.60 0.27
CA ILE A 143 -0.62 10.67 -1.17
C ILE A 143 -1.19 9.32 -1.60
N GLY A 144 -2.40 9.32 -2.12
CA GLY A 144 -3.11 8.10 -2.51
C GLY A 144 -4.16 8.39 -3.57
N ASP A 145 -4.77 7.32 -4.09
CA ASP A 145 -5.75 7.41 -5.19
C ASP A 145 -7.18 7.05 -4.80
N ARG A 146 -7.41 6.66 -3.53
CA ARG A 146 -8.71 6.19 -3.07
C ARG A 146 -9.28 7.02 -1.93
N GLU A 147 -10.61 7.08 -1.84
CA GLU A 147 -11.29 7.70 -0.72
C GLU A 147 -10.95 6.99 0.60
N THR A 148 -10.68 5.69 0.58
CA THR A 148 -10.26 4.94 1.76
C THR A 148 -8.89 5.40 2.26
N ASP A 149 -7.96 5.78 1.36
CA ASP A 149 -6.67 6.37 1.74
C ASP A 149 -6.88 7.72 2.41
N LYS A 150 -7.75 8.54 1.84
CA LYS A 150 -8.11 9.85 2.40
C LYS A 150 -8.70 9.71 3.80
N ALA A 151 -9.68 8.82 3.96
CA ALA A 151 -10.31 8.57 5.25
C ALA A 151 -9.30 8.12 6.30
N ALA A 152 -8.39 7.21 5.93
CA ALA A 152 -7.34 6.73 6.83
C ALA A 152 -6.38 7.86 7.24
N ALA A 153 -5.95 8.70 6.28
CA ALA A 153 -5.07 9.84 6.54
C ALA A 153 -5.74 10.83 7.51
N GLU A 154 -6.99 11.17 7.27
CA GLU A 154 -7.75 12.10 8.11
C GLU A 154 -7.97 11.53 9.52
N LYS A 155 -8.26 10.24 9.61
CA LYS A 155 -8.42 9.56 10.90
C LYS A 155 -7.18 9.67 11.77
N VAL A 156 -5.99 9.57 11.16
CA VAL A 156 -4.71 9.67 11.85
C VAL A 156 -4.31 11.13 12.11
N GLY A 157 -4.82 12.06 11.31
CA GLY A 157 -4.54 13.48 11.44
C GLY A 157 -3.53 14.04 10.44
N CYS A 158 -3.28 13.30 9.36
CA CYS A 158 -2.40 13.73 8.28
C CYS A 158 -3.16 14.55 7.22
N LYS A 159 -2.43 15.39 6.50
CA LYS A 159 -2.93 16.01 5.27
C LYS A 159 -3.03 14.95 4.17
N PHE A 160 -3.85 15.19 3.17
CA PHE A 160 -4.05 14.24 2.08
C PHE A 160 -4.04 14.91 0.71
N LYS A 161 -3.44 14.25 -0.26
CA LYS A 161 -3.46 14.64 -1.68
C LYS A 161 -3.93 13.46 -2.51
N MET A 162 -5.03 13.66 -3.26
CA MET A 162 -5.57 12.65 -4.17
C MET A 162 -4.78 12.63 -5.48
N VAL A 163 -4.36 11.46 -5.92
CA VAL A 163 -3.74 11.24 -7.23
C VAL A 163 -4.82 10.82 -8.21
N LYS A 164 -4.77 11.40 -9.39
CA LYS A 164 -5.66 11.05 -10.50
C LYS A 164 -4.88 10.18 -11.49
N LYS A 165 -5.51 9.08 -11.87
CA LYS A 165 -4.93 8.20 -12.90
C LYS A 165 -5.24 8.70 -14.30
#